data_bda9544979d8128dc4c3e61d2113e21a
#
_entry.id   bda9544979d8128dc4c3e61d2113e21a
#
_cell.length_a   1.000
_cell.length_b   1.000
_cell.length_c   1.000
_cell.angle_alpha   90.00
_cell.angle_beta   90.00
_cell.angle_gamma   90.00
#
_symmetry.space_group_name_H-M   'P 1'
#
loop_
_entity.id
_entity.type
_entity.pdbx_description
1 polymer ?
#
loop_
_entity_poly.entity_id
_entity_poly.type
_entity_poly.pdbx_seq_one_letter_code
_entity_poly.pdbx_strand_id
1 'polypeptide(L)'
;MLHQAFLIGAVYELEMSGQITKRLFENLNSRFYRSSGEHKFVSLIYGEISDAAQFRFLSAAQPFPLVFSAEHDRFMEVPEELCASFPPLGVLPSLDVIDRATTTSPLGFKDDYQMNEWLLMGAGDILLLCTDGLAEHSSGDARYFPDRLEQKLRGVKGHHARHIFEAIEADIRAFSEPSDDISLVVVKRL
;
A
#
# COMPACT_ATOMS: atom_id res chain seq x y z
N MET A 1 -5.73 18.18 -5.21
CA MET A 1 -7.14 17.97 -4.76
C MET A 1 -7.30 16.73 -3.89
N LEU A 2 -6.91 15.53 -4.33
CA LEU A 2 -7.08 14.29 -3.53
C LEU A 2 -6.40 14.38 -2.17
N HIS A 3 -5.13 14.76 -2.13
CA HIS A 3 -4.36 14.91 -0.90
C HIS A 3 -5.04 15.84 0.12
N GLN A 4 -5.57 16.96 -0.33
CA GLN A 4 -6.31 17.89 0.54
C GLN A 4 -7.62 17.29 1.05
N ALA A 5 -8.38 16.62 0.18
CA ALA A 5 -9.62 15.95 0.58
C ALA A 5 -9.36 14.82 1.58
N PHE A 6 -8.27 14.07 1.38
CA PHE A 6 -7.81 13.04 2.31
C PHE A 6 -7.45 13.66 3.67
N LEU A 7 -6.61 14.70 3.70
CA LEU A 7 -6.18 15.34 4.95
C LEU A 7 -7.37 15.90 5.75
N ILE A 8 -8.30 16.58 5.08
CA ILE A 8 -9.49 17.14 5.76
C ILE A 8 -10.35 16.00 6.33
N GLY A 9 -10.59 14.94 5.57
CA GLY A 9 -11.36 13.79 6.03
C GLY A 9 -10.65 13.05 7.17
N ALA A 10 -9.34 12.87 7.08
CA ALA A 10 -8.53 12.21 8.09
C ALA A 10 -8.53 12.97 9.43
N VAL A 11 -8.32 14.29 9.38
CA VAL A 11 -8.39 15.14 10.58
C VAL A 11 -9.77 15.03 11.23
N TYR A 12 -10.84 15.13 10.44
CA TYR A 12 -12.19 15.01 10.95
C TYR A 12 -12.45 13.65 11.62
N GLU A 13 -12.03 12.54 11.01
CA GLU A 13 -12.22 11.21 11.60
C GLU A 13 -11.39 11.02 12.87
N LEU A 14 -10.14 11.50 12.90
CA LEU A 14 -9.28 11.44 14.08
C LEU A 14 -9.87 12.24 15.25
N GLU A 15 -10.44 13.42 14.98
CA GLU A 15 -11.10 14.23 16.00
C GLU A 15 -12.39 13.57 16.53
N MET A 16 -13.16 12.91 15.67
CA MET A 16 -14.46 12.34 16.03
C MET A 16 -14.37 10.93 16.62
N SER A 17 -13.46 10.09 16.16
CA SER A 17 -13.38 8.66 16.51
C SER A 17 -12.01 8.20 17.00
N GLY A 18 -11.01 9.08 16.98
CA GLY A 18 -9.65 8.76 17.40
C GLY A 18 -8.86 7.87 16.42
N GLN A 19 -9.45 7.47 15.29
CA GLN A 19 -8.80 6.64 14.29
C GLN A 19 -9.39 6.86 12.90
N ILE A 20 -8.57 6.61 11.86
CA ILE A 20 -9.05 6.58 10.48
C ILE A 20 -9.83 5.29 10.24
N THR A 21 -11.01 5.43 9.65
CA THR A 21 -11.90 4.30 9.37
C THR A 21 -12.06 4.06 7.86
N LYS A 22 -12.60 2.89 7.50
CA LYS A 22 -12.95 2.58 6.10
C LYS A 22 -13.84 3.64 5.45
N ARG A 23 -14.67 4.32 6.26
CA ARG A 23 -15.63 5.33 5.81
C ARG A 23 -14.93 6.50 5.10
N LEU A 24 -13.71 6.87 5.50
CA LEU A 24 -12.93 7.88 4.79
C LEU A 24 -12.70 7.47 3.34
N PHE A 25 -12.31 6.22 3.10
CA PHE A 25 -12.00 5.72 1.75
C PHE A 25 -13.27 5.53 0.91
N GLU A 26 -14.37 5.12 1.51
CA GLU A 26 -15.69 5.06 0.86
C GLU A 26 -16.13 6.44 0.39
N ASN A 27 -16.00 7.46 1.24
CA ASN A 27 -16.32 8.85 0.91
C ASN A 27 -15.41 9.41 -0.19
N LEU A 28 -14.11 9.11 -0.12
CA LEU A 28 -13.14 9.51 -1.16
C LEU A 28 -13.48 8.83 -2.49
N ASN A 29 -13.75 7.53 -2.49
CA ASN A 29 -14.15 6.80 -3.68
C ASN A 29 -15.39 7.42 -4.33
N SER A 30 -16.44 7.65 -3.56
CA SER A 30 -17.69 8.24 -4.04
C SER A 30 -17.50 9.64 -4.63
N ARG A 31 -16.66 10.45 -4.00
CA ARG A 31 -16.32 11.79 -4.52
C ARG A 31 -15.52 11.70 -5.83
N PHE A 32 -14.54 10.80 -5.89
CA PHE A 32 -13.74 10.59 -7.08
C PHE A 32 -14.60 10.09 -8.24
N TYR A 33 -15.40 9.06 -7.99
CA TYR A 33 -16.30 8.49 -8.98
C TYR A 33 -17.23 9.53 -9.61
N ARG A 34 -17.74 10.47 -8.81
CA ARG A 34 -18.66 11.52 -9.30
C ARG A 34 -17.96 12.73 -9.93
N SER A 35 -16.77 13.07 -9.48
CA SER A 35 -16.07 14.30 -9.88
C SER A 35 -15.04 14.12 -10.97
N SER A 36 -14.52 12.92 -11.16
CA SER A 36 -13.58 12.60 -12.23
C SER A 36 -14.35 12.13 -13.45
N GLY A 37 -14.15 12.78 -14.59
CA GLY A 37 -14.59 12.25 -15.88
C GLY A 37 -14.03 10.85 -16.14
N GLU A 38 -14.56 10.15 -17.14
CA GLU A 38 -14.49 8.70 -17.42
C GLU A 38 -13.11 7.99 -17.34
N HIS A 39 -12.01 8.67 -17.01
CA HIS A 39 -10.66 8.07 -17.07
C HIS A 39 -9.74 8.45 -15.91
N LYS A 40 -10.27 8.96 -14.80
CA LYS A 40 -9.42 9.32 -13.65
C LYS A 40 -9.68 8.38 -12.49
N PHE A 41 -8.69 7.62 -12.15
CA PHE A 41 -8.68 6.76 -10.96
C PHE A 41 -7.41 6.99 -10.15
N VAL A 42 -7.41 6.54 -8.91
CA VAL A 42 -6.25 6.62 -8.04
C VAL A 42 -6.03 5.28 -7.35
N SER A 43 -4.84 4.73 -7.56
CA SER A 43 -4.32 3.65 -6.72
C SER A 43 -3.70 4.26 -5.46
N LEU A 44 -3.89 3.62 -4.31
CA LEU A 44 -3.28 4.05 -3.07
C LEU A 44 -3.06 2.89 -2.10
N ILE A 45 -2.07 3.06 -1.25
CA ILE A 45 -1.96 2.32 -0.01
C ILE A 45 -1.97 3.32 1.14
N TYR A 46 -2.74 3.02 2.16
CA TYR A 46 -2.76 3.75 3.42
C TYR A 46 -2.36 2.80 4.54
N GLY A 47 -1.52 3.25 5.47
CA GLY A 47 -1.09 2.43 6.59
C GLY A 47 -0.89 3.24 7.87
N GLU A 48 -1.22 2.61 9.00
CA GLU A 48 -0.99 3.09 10.37
C GLU A 48 -0.18 2.06 11.12
N ILE A 49 0.83 2.50 11.87
CA ILE A 49 1.60 1.64 12.77
C ILE A 49 1.40 2.14 14.18
N SER A 50 0.90 1.26 15.07
CA SER A 50 0.76 1.56 16.49
C SER A 50 2.07 1.30 17.26
N ASP A 51 2.16 1.85 18.47
CA ASP A 51 3.28 1.59 19.39
C ASP A 51 3.43 0.10 19.74
N ALA A 52 2.34 -0.66 19.66
CA ALA A 52 2.34 -2.12 19.83
C ALA A 52 2.81 -2.89 18.58
N ALA A 53 3.28 -2.18 17.53
CA ALA A 53 3.67 -2.72 16.24
C ALA A 53 2.53 -3.41 15.47
N GLN A 54 1.30 -3.08 15.79
CA GLN A 54 0.16 -3.45 14.96
C GLN A 54 0.17 -2.57 13.71
N PHE A 55 0.14 -3.18 12.56
CA PHE A 55 0.07 -2.50 11.27
C PHE A 55 -1.33 -2.66 10.68
N ARG A 56 -2.07 -1.55 10.60
CA ARG A 56 -3.37 -1.47 9.93
C ARG A 56 -3.19 -0.79 8.59
N PHE A 57 -3.75 -1.36 7.53
CA PHE A 57 -3.63 -0.76 6.22
C PHE A 57 -4.84 -1.05 5.31
N LEU A 58 -4.98 -0.23 4.28
CA LEU A 58 -5.92 -0.42 3.18
C LEU A 58 -5.14 -0.31 1.87
N SER A 59 -5.32 -1.29 0.99
CA SER A 59 -4.77 -1.27 -0.36
C SER A 59 -5.89 -1.13 -1.40
N ALA A 60 -5.76 -0.15 -2.28
CA ALA A 60 -6.60 0.04 -3.45
C ALA A 60 -5.73 0.04 -4.71
N ALA A 61 -5.66 -1.14 -5.36
CA ALA A 61 -4.84 -1.41 -6.54
C ALA A 61 -3.35 -1.06 -6.37
N GLN A 62 -2.81 -1.36 -5.20
CA GLN A 62 -1.37 -1.33 -4.92
C GLN A 62 -0.92 -2.70 -4.41
N PRO A 63 0.32 -3.09 -4.65
CA PRO A 63 0.89 -4.31 -4.05
C PRO A 63 0.73 -4.32 -2.53
N PHE A 64 0.57 -5.51 -1.96
CA PHE A 64 0.56 -5.64 -0.51
C PHE A 64 1.93 -5.24 0.08
N PRO A 65 1.92 -4.71 1.31
CA PRO A 65 3.15 -4.44 2.04
C PRO A 65 4.00 -5.71 2.19
N LEU A 66 5.31 -5.55 2.10
CA LEU A 66 6.25 -6.63 2.29
C LEU A 66 6.89 -6.49 3.67
N VAL A 67 6.90 -7.55 4.45
CA VAL A 67 7.57 -7.58 5.75
C VAL A 67 8.77 -8.51 5.66
N PHE A 68 9.96 -7.94 5.81
CA PHE A 68 11.21 -8.70 5.91
C PHE A 68 11.54 -8.92 7.38
N SER A 69 11.59 -10.19 7.79
CA SER A 69 11.96 -10.56 9.14
C SER A 69 13.49 -10.49 9.32
N ALA A 70 13.93 -9.68 10.25
CA ALA A 70 15.34 -9.58 10.59
C ALA A 70 15.87 -10.85 11.30
N GLU A 71 14.98 -11.59 11.98
CA GLU A 71 15.30 -12.84 12.65
C GLU A 71 15.45 -14.00 11.66
N HIS A 72 14.52 -14.10 10.70
CA HIS A 72 14.47 -15.23 9.78
C HIS A 72 15.18 -14.98 8.44
N ASP A 73 15.70 -13.78 8.20
CA ASP A 73 16.39 -13.37 6.97
C ASP A 73 15.61 -13.58 5.67
N ARG A 74 14.28 -13.42 5.73
CA ARG A 74 13.40 -13.61 4.59
C ARG A 74 12.13 -12.75 4.69
N PHE A 75 11.45 -12.61 3.56
CA PHE A 75 10.09 -12.07 3.57
C PHE A 75 9.14 -13.02 4.30
N MET A 76 8.25 -12.43 5.07
CA MET A 76 7.16 -13.16 5.73
C MET A 76 6.03 -13.39 4.74
N GLU A 77 5.57 -14.63 4.67
CA GLU A 77 4.38 -14.97 3.90
C GLU A 77 3.14 -14.61 4.71
N VAL A 78 2.27 -13.79 4.12
CA VAL A 78 0.97 -13.46 4.70
C VAL A 78 -0.09 -14.25 3.96
N PRO A 79 -0.93 -15.05 4.66
CA PRO A 79 -2.00 -15.78 4.02
C PRO A 79 -2.95 -14.84 3.26
N GLU A 80 -3.37 -15.24 2.05
CA GLU A 80 -4.26 -14.43 1.21
C GLU A 80 -5.59 -14.08 1.91
N GLU A 81 -6.07 -14.96 2.80
CA GLU A 81 -7.29 -14.74 3.59
C GLU A 81 -7.19 -13.56 4.55
N LEU A 82 -5.96 -13.14 4.90
CA LEU A 82 -5.68 -11.96 5.72
C LEU A 82 -5.40 -10.71 4.90
N CYS A 83 -5.61 -10.77 3.59
CA CYS A 83 -5.28 -9.72 2.66
C CYS A 83 -6.50 -9.29 1.85
N ALA A 84 -7.10 -8.15 2.18
CA ALA A 84 -8.14 -7.53 1.38
C ALA A 84 -7.53 -6.43 0.48
N SER A 85 -7.72 -6.55 -0.83
CA SER A 85 -7.37 -5.53 -1.82
C SER A 85 -8.61 -5.09 -2.59
N PHE A 86 -8.63 -3.83 -2.98
CA PHE A 86 -9.77 -3.20 -3.64
C PHE A 86 -9.34 -2.61 -4.99
N PRO A 87 -10.28 -2.46 -5.94
CA PRO A 87 -10.03 -1.69 -7.15
C PRO A 87 -9.62 -0.24 -6.84
N PRO A 88 -8.95 0.45 -7.80
CA PRO A 88 -8.59 1.86 -7.61
C PRO A 88 -9.79 2.72 -7.21
N LEU A 89 -9.54 3.79 -6.47
CA LEU A 89 -10.58 4.77 -6.17
C LEU A 89 -11.09 5.43 -7.45
N GLY A 90 -12.40 5.56 -7.57
CA GLY A 90 -13.06 6.23 -8.68
C GLY A 90 -13.37 5.36 -9.90
N VAL A 91 -12.99 4.07 -9.90
CA VAL A 91 -13.31 3.13 -11.00
C VAL A 91 -14.72 2.57 -10.85
N LEU A 92 -15.08 2.14 -9.65
CA LEU A 92 -16.40 1.58 -9.35
C LEU A 92 -17.13 2.43 -8.32
N PRO A 93 -18.46 2.60 -8.47
CA PRO A 93 -19.24 3.24 -7.42
C PRO A 93 -19.25 2.38 -6.16
N SER A 94 -19.29 3.02 -5.00
CA SER A 94 -19.44 2.34 -3.71
C SER A 94 -20.85 1.78 -3.55
N LEU A 95 -21.01 0.78 -2.69
CA LEU A 95 -22.34 0.27 -2.28
C LEU A 95 -23.13 1.26 -1.42
N ASP A 96 -22.57 2.44 -1.14
CA ASP A 96 -23.27 3.50 -0.41
C ASP A 96 -24.61 3.83 -1.08
N VAL A 97 -25.62 4.09 -0.25
CA VAL A 97 -27.00 4.43 -0.67
C VAL A 97 -27.01 5.61 -1.64
N ILE A 98 -26.11 6.57 -1.49
CA ILE A 98 -26.00 7.73 -2.36
C ILE A 98 -25.52 7.35 -3.76
N ASP A 99 -24.54 6.44 -3.87
CA ASP A 99 -24.05 5.99 -5.17
C ASP A 99 -25.07 5.08 -5.87
N ARG A 100 -25.77 4.24 -5.14
CA ARG A 100 -26.86 3.41 -5.67
C ARG A 100 -28.03 4.23 -6.24
N ALA A 101 -28.37 5.34 -5.59
CA ALA A 101 -29.48 6.19 -6.03
C ALA A 101 -29.17 6.98 -7.30
N THR A 102 -27.91 7.17 -7.64
CA THR A 102 -27.49 8.07 -8.72
C THR A 102 -26.90 7.36 -9.93
N THR A 103 -26.58 6.06 -9.85
CA THR A 103 -25.78 5.41 -10.89
C THR A 103 -26.20 3.96 -11.15
N THR A 104 -26.41 3.65 -12.42
CA THR A 104 -26.37 2.26 -12.92
C THR A 104 -24.93 2.01 -13.40
N SER A 105 -24.17 1.15 -12.72
CA SER A 105 -22.84 0.76 -13.18
C SER A 105 -22.92 -0.56 -13.95
N PRO A 106 -22.50 -0.60 -15.22
CA PRO A 106 -22.45 -1.85 -16.00
C PRO A 106 -21.39 -2.84 -15.44
N LEU A 107 -20.41 -2.35 -14.68
CA LEU A 107 -19.36 -3.17 -14.06
C LEU A 107 -19.71 -3.58 -12.62
N GLY A 108 -20.90 -3.25 -12.13
CA GLY A 108 -21.29 -3.50 -10.75
C GLY A 108 -20.80 -2.44 -9.77
N PHE A 109 -20.85 -2.78 -8.50
CA PHE A 109 -20.46 -1.91 -7.40
C PHE A 109 -19.21 -2.46 -6.72
N LYS A 110 -18.44 -1.56 -6.10
CA LYS A 110 -17.30 -1.92 -5.27
C LYS A 110 -17.81 -2.54 -3.97
N ASP A 111 -17.15 -3.61 -3.54
CA ASP A 111 -17.38 -4.20 -2.22
C ASP A 111 -17.00 -3.22 -1.10
N ASP A 112 -17.54 -3.46 0.09
CA ASP A 112 -17.21 -2.68 1.28
C ASP A 112 -15.71 -2.77 1.57
N TYR A 113 -15.08 -1.61 1.83
CA TYR A 113 -13.69 -1.56 2.23
C TYR A 113 -13.47 -2.29 3.56
N GLN A 114 -12.34 -2.99 3.64
CA GLN A 114 -11.87 -3.63 4.86
C GLN A 114 -10.47 -3.11 5.19
N MET A 115 -10.21 -2.90 6.47
CA MET A 115 -8.86 -2.61 6.94
C MET A 115 -8.16 -3.94 7.23
N ASN A 116 -6.99 -4.12 6.62
CA ASN A 116 -6.12 -5.23 6.97
C ASN A 116 -5.40 -4.93 8.29
N GLU A 117 -5.18 -5.93 9.11
CA GLU A 117 -4.48 -5.79 10.39
C GLU A 117 -3.45 -6.90 10.55
N TRP A 118 -2.17 -6.53 10.62
CA TRP A 118 -1.06 -7.46 10.76
C TRP A 118 -0.27 -7.20 12.04
N LEU A 119 0.18 -8.28 12.68
CA LEU A 119 1.05 -8.27 13.86
C LEU A 119 2.43 -8.91 13.51
N LEU A 120 3.01 -8.53 12.37
CA LEU A 120 4.16 -9.21 11.80
C LEU A 120 5.49 -8.46 11.98
N MET A 121 5.54 -7.41 12.82
CA MET A 121 6.79 -6.66 12.98
C MET A 121 7.44 -6.94 14.34
N GLY A 122 8.47 -7.78 14.32
CA GLY A 122 9.41 -7.95 15.42
C GLY A 122 10.46 -6.82 15.48
N ALA A 123 11.25 -6.76 16.54
CA ALA A 123 12.35 -5.80 16.62
C ALA A 123 13.37 -6.04 15.49
N GLY A 124 13.72 -5.00 14.77
CA GLY A 124 14.62 -5.07 13.62
C GLY A 124 13.94 -5.37 12.29
N ASP A 125 12.68 -5.81 12.28
CA ASP A 125 11.94 -6.09 11.05
C ASP A 125 11.78 -4.84 10.18
N ILE A 126 11.66 -5.07 8.87
CA ILE A 126 11.58 -4.02 7.86
C ILE A 126 10.26 -4.18 7.10
N LEU A 127 9.43 -3.15 7.14
CA LEU A 127 8.23 -3.04 6.30
C LEU A 127 8.57 -2.22 5.06
N LEU A 128 8.23 -2.75 3.89
CA LEU A 128 8.33 -2.07 2.61
C LEU A 128 6.96 -1.84 2.02
N LEU A 129 6.69 -0.61 1.59
CA LEU A 129 5.56 -0.29 0.72
C LEU A 129 6.15 0.10 -0.63
N CYS A 130 5.69 -0.51 -1.70
CA CYS A 130 6.22 -0.26 -3.05
C CYS A 130 5.09 -0.27 -4.09
N THR A 131 5.38 0.36 -5.23
CA THR A 131 4.56 0.23 -6.42
C THR A 131 4.88 -1.07 -7.16
N ASP A 132 4.02 -1.46 -8.08
CA ASP A 132 4.17 -2.61 -8.97
C ASP A 132 5.46 -2.56 -9.79
N GLY A 133 5.94 -1.36 -10.15
CA GLY A 133 7.22 -1.18 -10.82
C GLY A 133 8.41 -1.87 -10.11
N LEU A 134 8.38 -2.02 -8.76
CA LEU A 134 9.42 -2.79 -8.06
C LEU A 134 9.21 -4.31 -8.22
N ALA A 135 7.98 -4.77 -8.12
CA ALA A 135 7.66 -6.20 -8.24
C ALA A 135 7.88 -6.73 -9.65
N GLU A 136 7.67 -5.88 -10.67
CA GLU A 136 7.83 -6.20 -12.08
C GLU A 136 9.24 -5.89 -12.63
N HIS A 137 10.09 -5.22 -11.82
CA HIS A 137 11.44 -4.84 -12.23
C HIS A 137 12.27 -6.04 -12.65
N SER A 138 12.75 -6.03 -13.89
CA SER A 138 13.42 -7.17 -14.51
C SER A 138 14.56 -6.73 -15.43
N SER A 139 15.46 -7.67 -15.70
CA SER A 139 16.55 -7.54 -16.69
C SER A 139 16.62 -8.83 -17.51
N GLY A 140 16.03 -8.82 -18.72
CA GLY A 140 15.79 -10.05 -19.48
C GLY A 140 14.85 -10.97 -18.70
N ASP A 141 15.27 -12.23 -18.50
CA ASP A 141 14.50 -13.22 -17.76
C ASP A 141 14.69 -13.13 -16.22
N ALA A 142 15.65 -12.33 -15.76
CA ALA A 142 15.94 -12.18 -14.33
C ALA A 142 15.00 -11.13 -13.70
N ARG A 143 14.39 -11.49 -12.55
CA ARG A 143 13.54 -10.59 -11.76
C ARG A 143 14.30 -10.06 -10.56
N TYR A 144 14.04 -8.79 -10.22
CA TYR A 144 14.59 -8.18 -9.04
C TYR A 144 13.92 -8.70 -7.76
N PHE A 145 12.61 -8.80 -7.78
CA PHE A 145 11.79 -9.31 -6.68
C PHE A 145 11.39 -10.78 -6.94
N PRO A 146 11.34 -11.65 -5.91
CA PRO A 146 11.69 -11.39 -4.50
C PRO A 146 13.17 -11.57 -4.16
N ASP A 147 13.90 -12.45 -4.84
CA ASP A 147 15.16 -13.04 -4.38
C ASP A 147 16.29 -12.02 -4.23
N ARG A 148 16.46 -11.14 -5.22
CA ARG A 148 17.54 -10.14 -5.18
C ARG A 148 17.29 -9.08 -4.12
N LEU A 149 16.05 -8.62 -3.99
CA LEU A 149 15.65 -7.68 -2.94
C LEU A 149 15.88 -8.29 -1.55
N GLU A 150 15.51 -9.54 -1.35
CA GLU A 150 15.72 -10.26 -0.09
C GLU A 150 17.21 -10.39 0.23
N GLN A 151 18.03 -10.78 -0.75
CA GLN A 151 19.49 -10.84 -0.60
C GLN A 151 20.08 -9.48 -0.22
N LYS A 152 19.58 -8.40 -0.82
CA LYS A 152 20.02 -7.04 -0.49
C LYS A 152 19.66 -6.67 0.94
N LEU A 153 18.43 -6.95 1.37
CA LEU A 153 17.97 -6.69 2.73
C LEU A 153 18.77 -7.44 3.78
N ARG A 154 19.13 -8.70 3.53
CA ARG A 154 20.03 -9.48 4.42
C ARG A 154 21.35 -8.75 4.70
N GLY A 155 21.92 -8.13 3.67
CA GLY A 155 23.20 -7.40 3.79
C GLY A 155 23.10 -6.08 4.55
N VAL A 156 21.90 -5.46 4.58
CA VAL A 156 21.72 -4.10 5.12
C VAL A 156 20.76 -4.01 6.30
N LYS A 157 20.14 -5.11 6.72
CA LYS A 157 19.13 -5.13 7.79
C LYS A 157 19.58 -4.53 9.12
N GLY A 158 20.90 -4.55 9.41
CA GLY A 158 21.47 -3.95 10.61
C GLY A 158 21.49 -2.43 10.63
N HIS A 159 21.29 -1.78 9.49
CA HIS A 159 21.35 -0.32 9.36
C HIS A 159 19.97 0.34 9.63
N HIS A 160 19.96 1.67 9.75
CA HIS A 160 18.73 2.45 9.87
C HIS A 160 17.98 2.53 8.52
N ALA A 161 16.68 2.85 8.55
CA ALA A 161 15.78 2.81 7.39
C ALA A 161 16.29 3.62 6.18
N ARG A 162 16.87 4.80 6.41
CA ARG A 162 17.43 5.63 5.32
C ARG A 162 18.54 4.92 4.56
N HIS A 163 19.50 4.28 5.28
CA HIS A 163 20.58 3.56 4.64
C HIS A 163 20.06 2.34 3.87
N ILE A 164 19.06 1.64 4.43
CA ILE A 164 18.39 0.52 3.75
C ILE A 164 17.76 1.00 2.45
N PHE A 165 17.03 2.13 2.48
CA PHE A 165 16.44 2.73 1.28
C PHE A 165 17.49 3.07 0.22
N GLU A 166 18.56 3.80 0.60
CA GLU A 166 19.64 4.19 -0.31
C GLU A 166 20.33 2.96 -0.93
N ALA A 167 20.51 1.90 -0.15
CA ALA A 167 21.11 0.66 -0.62
C ALA A 167 20.22 -0.10 -1.62
N ILE A 168 18.91 -0.12 -1.38
CA ILE A 168 17.94 -0.72 -2.32
C ILE A 168 17.87 0.11 -3.60
N GLU A 169 17.77 1.43 -3.50
CA GLU A 169 17.72 2.33 -4.67
C GLU A 169 18.96 2.16 -5.56
N ALA A 170 20.16 2.13 -4.96
CA ALA A 170 21.39 1.92 -5.70
C ALA A 170 21.44 0.53 -6.38
N ASP A 171 20.92 -0.50 -5.71
CA ASP A 171 20.89 -1.86 -6.27
C ASP A 171 19.89 -2.02 -7.40
N ILE A 172 18.70 -1.38 -7.30
CA ILE A 172 17.71 -1.31 -8.39
C ILE A 172 18.34 -0.71 -9.65
N ARG A 173 18.98 0.47 -9.51
CA ARG A 173 19.66 1.15 -10.62
C ARG A 173 20.81 0.34 -11.22
N ALA A 174 21.53 -0.39 -10.39
CA ALA A 174 22.64 -1.25 -10.83
C ALA A 174 22.13 -2.54 -11.52
N PHE A 175 20.93 -2.98 -11.24
CA PHE A 175 20.35 -4.19 -11.82
C PHE A 175 19.89 -3.97 -13.25
N SER A 176 19.08 -2.97 -13.51
CA SER A 176 18.68 -2.50 -14.86
C SER A 176 18.02 -1.13 -14.74
N GLU A 177 17.85 -0.46 -15.89
CA GLU A 177 17.00 0.73 -15.95
C GLU A 177 15.55 0.34 -15.71
N PRO A 178 14.83 0.98 -14.75
CA PRO A 178 13.44 0.68 -14.51
C PRO A 178 12.58 0.94 -15.75
N SER A 179 11.70 0.02 -16.08
CA SER A 179 10.73 0.15 -17.18
C SER A 179 9.49 0.93 -16.79
N ASP A 180 9.26 1.11 -15.49
CA ASP A 180 8.14 1.85 -14.92
C ASP A 180 8.60 2.60 -13.66
N ASP A 181 7.78 3.54 -13.18
CA ASP A 181 8.04 4.33 -11.98
C ASP A 181 8.07 3.46 -10.72
N ILE A 182 9.18 3.51 -10.00
CA ILE A 182 9.35 2.79 -8.73
C ILE A 182 9.24 3.78 -7.58
N SER A 183 8.22 3.59 -6.73
CA SER A 183 8.10 4.25 -5.45
C SER A 183 8.36 3.24 -4.33
N LEU A 184 9.12 3.65 -3.32
CA LEU A 184 9.47 2.80 -2.19
C LEU A 184 9.42 3.59 -0.89
N VAL A 185 8.77 3.00 0.12
CA VAL A 185 8.83 3.46 1.52
C VAL A 185 9.44 2.36 2.37
N VAL A 186 10.39 2.72 3.21
CA VAL A 186 11.06 1.79 4.13
C VAL A 186 10.77 2.22 5.56
N VAL A 187 10.14 1.34 6.31
CA VAL A 187 9.91 1.50 7.75
C VAL A 187 10.65 0.38 8.48
N LYS A 188 11.46 0.74 9.47
CA LYS A 188 12.18 -0.23 10.31
C LYS A 188 11.72 -0.10 11.75
N ARG A 189 11.34 -1.22 12.35
CA ARG A 189 11.08 -1.29 13.79
C ARG A 189 12.42 -1.31 14.55
N LEU A 190 12.55 -0.43 15.51
CA LEU A 190 13.70 -0.34 16.41
C LEU A 190 13.52 -1.22 17.64
#